data_1171d12023bfa83e0d2446e559b2bc0a
#
_entry.id   1171d12023bfa83e0d2446e559b2bc0a
#
_cell.length_a   1.000
_cell.length_b   1.000
_cell.length_c   1.000
_cell.angle_alpha   90.00
_cell.angle_beta   90.00
_cell.angle_gamma   90.00
#
_symmetry.space_group_name_H-M   'P 1'
#
loop_
_entity.id
_entity.type
_entity.pdbx_description
1 polymer ?
#
loop_
_entity_poly.entity_id
_entity_poly.type
_entity_poly.pdbx_seq_one_letter_code
_entity_poly.pdbx_strand_id
1 'polypeptide(L)'
;MDAPFHYHSTMDNGKRAITIDEVPLEWCFNKGIKLDLRSYDDGYVLTKSDIKSELKKINYSINPLDIVFINTSAGGRYGEDDFLSKGCGIGRDATIFLLDQGVRLTGTDAWSWDAPFIHTAKKFEESKDASLIWEGHRAGMVTGYSHIEKLTNLDQLPDYGFT
;
A
#
# COMPACT_ATOMS: atom_id res chain seq x y z
N MET A 1 0.07 -0.21 12.26
CA MET A 1 0.04 -1.37 11.34
C MET A 1 -1.35 -1.98 11.40
N ASP A 2 -1.94 -2.21 10.27
CA ASP A 2 -3.28 -2.75 10.13
C ASP A 2 -3.22 -4.22 9.74
N ALA A 3 -3.88 -5.07 10.54
CA ALA A 3 -4.01 -6.49 10.25
C ALA A 3 -5.20 -6.75 9.30
N PRO A 4 -5.28 -7.90 8.62
CA PRO A 4 -6.39 -8.22 7.72
C PRO A 4 -7.78 -7.99 8.32
N PHE A 5 -7.98 -8.28 9.60
CA PHE A 5 -9.26 -8.08 10.27
C PHE A 5 -9.70 -6.62 10.38
N HIS A 6 -8.78 -5.65 10.25
CA HIS A 6 -9.10 -4.22 10.33
C HIS A 6 -10.07 -3.79 9.22
N TYR A 7 -9.92 -4.32 8.03
CA TYR A 7 -10.66 -3.86 6.85
C TYR A 7 -11.69 -4.85 6.32
N HIS A 8 -11.71 -6.11 6.78
CA HIS A 8 -12.78 -7.08 6.48
C HIS A 8 -12.66 -8.33 7.36
N SER A 9 -13.76 -9.08 7.49
CA SER A 9 -13.84 -10.28 8.34
C SER A 9 -13.24 -11.54 7.70
N THR A 10 -12.93 -11.51 6.40
CA THR A 10 -12.43 -12.65 5.64
C THR A 10 -11.19 -12.29 4.81
N MET A 11 -10.29 -13.25 4.65
CA MET A 11 -9.11 -13.19 3.79
C MET A 11 -8.95 -14.51 3.04
N ASP A 12 -7.95 -14.63 2.17
CA ASP A 12 -7.59 -15.88 1.46
C ASP A 12 -8.81 -16.59 0.87
N ASN A 13 -9.65 -15.82 0.16
CA ASN A 13 -10.87 -16.32 -0.49
C ASN A 13 -11.87 -16.99 0.47
N GLY A 14 -12.11 -16.39 1.63
CA GLY A 14 -13.18 -16.77 2.55
C GLY A 14 -12.74 -17.37 3.88
N LYS A 15 -11.45 -17.49 4.14
CA LYS A 15 -10.97 -17.81 5.50
C LYS A 15 -11.25 -16.63 6.44
N ARG A 16 -11.35 -16.89 7.73
CA ARG A 16 -11.42 -15.82 8.73
C ARG A 16 -10.16 -14.95 8.66
N ALA A 17 -10.35 -13.64 8.62
CA ALA A 17 -9.23 -12.71 8.69
C ALA A 17 -8.56 -12.77 10.06
N ILE A 18 -7.22 -12.73 10.07
CA ILE A 18 -6.41 -12.74 11.28
C ILE A 18 -6.38 -11.38 11.93
N THR A 19 -6.32 -11.36 13.25
CA THR A 19 -6.15 -10.15 14.08
C THR A 19 -4.66 -9.80 14.23
N ILE A 20 -4.35 -8.65 14.81
CA ILE A 20 -2.97 -8.14 14.90
C ILE A 20 -2.05 -9.07 15.71
N ASP A 21 -2.56 -9.73 16.72
CA ASP A 21 -1.85 -10.69 17.56
C ASP A 21 -1.62 -12.05 16.89
N GLU A 22 -2.31 -12.31 15.77
CA GLU A 22 -2.18 -13.51 14.95
C GLU A 22 -1.28 -13.30 13.72
N VAL A 23 -0.85 -12.05 13.44
CA VAL A 23 0.04 -11.77 12.29
C VAL A 23 1.37 -12.49 12.49
N PRO A 24 1.79 -13.34 11.52
CA PRO A 24 3.06 -14.04 11.61
C PRO A 24 4.24 -13.07 11.70
N LEU A 25 5.13 -13.25 12.67
CA LEU A 25 6.28 -12.34 12.89
C LEU A 25 7.23 -12.33 11.69
N GLU A 26 7.31 -13.42 10.93
CA GLU A 26 8.09 -13.48 9.69
C GLU A 26 7.57 -12.52 8.60
N TRP A 27 6.36 -11.99 8.69
CA TRP A 27 5.90 -10.93 7.80
C TRP A 27 6.55 -9.58 8.15
N CYS A 28 6.93 -9.39 9.42
CA CYS A 28 7.33 -8.11 9.98
C CYS A 28 8.85 -7.90 10.02
N PHE A 29 9.64 -8.89 9.68
CA PHE A 29 11.10 -8.82 9.75
C PHE A 29 11.75 -9.46 8.52
N ASN A 30 11.91 -8.67 7.46
CA ASN A 30 12.46 -9.11 6.18
C ASN A 30 13.14 -7.93 5.46
N LYS A 31 13.64 -8.21 4.23
CA LYS A 31 14.24 -7.19 3.38
C LYS A 31 13.22 -6.14 2.99
N GLY A 32 13.59 -4.87 3.15
CA GLY A 32 12.81 -3.72 2.74
C GLY A 32 13.16 -3.26 1.33
N ILE A 33 12.13 -2.84 0.60
CA ILE A 33 12.22 -2.19 -0.71
C ILE A 33 11.41 -0.91 -0.62
N LYS A 34 11.97 0.19 -1.08
CA LYS A 34 11.27 1.47 -1.19
C LYS A 34 11.07 1.82 -2.66
N LEU A 35 9.83 2.10 -3.03
CA LEU A 35 9.49 2.69 -4.32
C LEU A 35 9.24 4.19 -4.15
N ASP A 36 9.94 5.01 -4.90
CA ASP A 36 9.81 6.48 -4.86
C ASP A 36 8.73 6.94 -5.85
N LEU A 37 7.56 7.20 -5.33
CA LEU A 37 6.37 7.59 -6.07
C LEU A 37 5.99 9.07 -5.87
N ARG A 38 6.91 9.90 -5.38
CA ARG A 38 6.66 11.33 -5.09
C ARG A 38 6.34 12.14 -6.34
N SER A 39 6.67 11.65 -7.53
CA SER A 39 6.37 12.28 -8.81
C SER A 39 4.95 12.03 -9.33
N TYR A 40 4.20 11.13 -8.71
CA TYR A 40 2.80 10.88 -9.08
C TYR A 40 1.88 11.91 -8.41
N ASP A 41 0.82 12.28 -9.12
CA ASP A 41 -0.15 13.28 -8.66
C ASP A 41 -0.92 12.81 -7.41
N ASP A 42 -1.33 13.76 -6.58
CA ASP A 42 -2.20 13.49 -5.44
C ASP A 42 -3.51 12.85 -5.91
N GLY A 43 -3.89 11.75 -5.26
CA GLY A 43 -5.10 10.99 -5.62
C GLY A 43 -4.97 10.12 -6.86
N TYR A 44 -3.77 10.03 -7.48
CA TYR A 44 -3.52 9.03 -8.50
C TYR A 44 -3.60 7.62 -7.90
N VAL A 45 -4.23 6.70 -8.62
CA VAL A 45 -4.34 5.28 -8.22
C VAL A 45 -3.35 4.46 -9.04
N LEU A 46 -2.32 3.99 -8.39
CA LEU A 46 -1.24 3.22 -9.00
C LEU A 46 -1.74 1.86 -9.49
N THR A 47 -1.35 1.54 -10.71
CA THR A 47 -1.63 0.26 -11.38
C THR A 47 -0.48 -0.73 -11.21
N LYS A 48 -0.74 -1.99 -11.52
CA LYS A 48 0.30 -3.02 -11.65
C LYS A 48 1.43 -2.61 -12.60
N SER A 49 1.10 -1.89 -13.68
CA SER A 49 2.10 -1.41 -14.65
C SER A 49 3.04 -0.38 -14.03
N ASP A 50 2.50 0.51 -13.20
CA ASP A 50 3.29 1.53 -12.51
C ASP A 50 4.28 0.87 -11.55
N ILE A 51 3.81 -0.07 -10.70
CA ILE A 51 4.69 -0.79 -9.76
C ILE A 51 5.80 -1.54 -10.52
N LYS A 52 5.49 -2.22 -11.62
CA LYS A 52 6.50 -2.89 -12.44
C LYS A 52 7.53 -1.90 -13.02
N SER A 53 7.07 -0.73 -13.43
CA SER A 53 7.93 0.33 -13.95
C SER A 53 8.90 0.84 -12.89
N GLU A 54 8.42 1.06 -11.66
CA GLU A 54 9.26 1.51 -10.56
C GLU A 54 10.27 0.43 -10.14
N LEU A 55 9.85 -0.83 -10.04
CA LEU A 55 10.77 -1.95 -9.76
C LEU A 55 11.89 -2.06 -10.82
N LYS A 56 11.54 -1.82 -12.10
CA LYS A 56 12.53 -1.79 -13.18
C LYS A 56 13.52 -0.64 -13.05
N LYS A 57 13.07 0.56 -12.63
CA LYS A 57 13.96 1.72 -12.42
C LYS A 57 15.05 1.42 -11.39
N ILE A 58 14.70 0.76 -10.30
CA ILE A 58 15.64 0.38 -9.23
C ILE A 58 16.34 -0.96 -9.49
N ASN A 59 16.07 -1.60 -10.64
CA ASN A 59 16.62 -2.91 -11.02
C ASN A 59 16.42 -3.99 -9.95
N TYR A 60 15.20 -4.10 -9.40
CA TYR A 60 14.87 -5.05 -8.35
C TYR A 60 13.76 -6.02 -8.77
N SER A 61 13.90 -7.27 -8.34
CA SER A 61 12.86 -8.32 -8.44
C SER A 61 12.42 -8.71 -7.04
N ILE A 62 11.11 -8.62 -6.78
CA ILE A 62 10.52 -8.96 -5.48
C ILE A 62 10.71 -10.45 -5.19
N ASN A 63 11.10 -10.76 -3.96
CA ASN A 63 11.13 -12.10 -3.41
C ASN A 63 9.98 -12.29 -2.41
N PRO A 64 9.54 -13.54 -2.16
CA PRO A 64 8.55 -13.79 -1.12
C PRO A 64 8.97 -13.21 0.22
N LEU A 65 8.00 -12.58 0.90
CA LEU A 65 8.14 -11.89 2.18
C LEU A 65 8.96 -10.59 2.15
N ASP A 66 9.45 -10.12 1.01
CA ASP A 66 9.96 -8.75 0.95
C ASP A 66 8.88 -7.75 1.44
N ILE A 67 9.31 -6.72 2.17
CA ILE A 67 8.45 -5.65 2.68
C ILE A 67 8.54 -4.48 1.71
N VAL A 68 7.41 -4.04 1.16
CA VAL A 68 7.38 -2.97 0.15
C VAL A 68 6.88 -1.67 0.76
N PHE A 69 7.73 -0.65 0.76
CA PHE A 69 7.40 0.71 1.20
C PHE A 69 7.17 1.62 0.00
N ILE A 70 6.14 2.46 0.13
CA ILE A 70 5.76 3.46 -0.87
C ILE A 70 6.03 4.85 -0.31
N ASN A 71 6.97 5.58 -0.92
CA ASN A 71 7.29 6.95 -0.59
C ASN A 71 6.54 7.89 -1.54
N THR A 72 5.61 8.67 -1.01
CA THR A 72 4.74 9.58 -1.77
C THR A 72 5.02 11.05 -1.46
N SER A 73 4.33 11.97 -2.14
CA SER A 73 4.35 13.41 -1.80
C SER A 73 3.81 13.71 -0.41
N ALA A 74 3.03 12.79 0.19
CA ALA A 74 2.41 12.98 1.49
C ALA A 74 3.43 13.03 2.64
N GLY A 75 4.53 12.28 2.55
CA GLY A 75 5.54 12.24 3.62
C GLY A 75 6.10 13.60 4.01
N GLY A 76 6.28 14.49 3.03
CA GLY A 76 6.70 15.88 3.25
C GLY A 76 5.62 16.81 3.81
N ARG A 77 4.39 16.31 3.99
CA ARG A 77 3.23 17.09 4.45
C ARG A 77 2.68 16.64 5.81
N TYR A 78 3.36 15.70 6.46
CA TYR A 78 2.93 15.22 7.78
C TYR A 78 2.85 16.36 8.80
N GLY A 79 1.69 16.49 9.44
CA GLY A 79 1.40 17.57 10.39
C GLY A 79 0.80 18.84 9.78
N GLU A 80 0.70 18.94 8.45
CA GLU A 80 0.05 20.05 7.75
C GLU A 80 -1.45 19.76 7.53
N ASP A 81 -2.25 20.81 7.40
CA ASP A 81 -3.71 20.71 7.25
C ASP A 81 -4.14 19.91 6.00
N ASP A 82 -3.33 19.92 4.96
CA ASP A 82 -3.62 19.24 3.69
C ASP A 82 -3.08 17.81 3.61
N PHE A 83 -2.40 17.29 4.63
CA PHE A 83 -1.80 15.95 4.65
C PHE A 83 -2.77 14.84 4.19
N LEU A 84 -4.03 14.90 4.65
CA LEU A 84 -5.06 13.91 4.34
C LEU A 84 -5.44 13.83 2.85
N SER A 85 -5.09 14.85 2.07
CA SER A 85 -5.38 14.93 0.63
C SER A 85 -4.18 14.67 -0.26
N LYS A 86 -3.00 14.41 0.34
CA LYS A 86 -1.72 14.26 -0.36
C LYS A 86 -1.35 12.80 -0.59
N GLY A 87 -0.56 12.61 -1.64
CA GLY A 87 -0.04 11.32 -2.06
C GLY A 87 -0.90 10.60 -3.08
N CYS A 88 -0.28 9.66 -3.77
CA CYS A 88 -0.94 8.64 -4.57
C CYS A 88 -1.33 7.45 -3.69
N GLY A 89 -2.22 6.60 -4.17
CA GLY A 89 -2.61 5.36 -3.48
C GLY A 89 -2.39 4.15 -4.36
N ILE A 90 -2.47 2.98 -3.78
CA ILE A 90 -2.20 1.71 -4.47
C ILE A 90 -3.53 1.06 -4.84
N GLY A 91 -3.78 0.90 -6.13
CA GLY A 91 -4.99 0.28 -6.64
C GLY A 91 -5.04 -1.23 -6.36
N ARG A 92 -6.21 -1.81 -6.59
CA ARG A 92 -6.46 -3.25 -6.35
C ARG A 92 -5.50 -4.14 -7.15
N ASP A 93 -5.32 -3.90 -8.43
CA ASP A 93 -4.48 -4.74 -9.30
C ASP A 93 -2.99 -4.64 -8.94
N ALA A 94 -2.54 -3.45 -8.53
CA ALA A 94 -1.19 -3.22 -8.03
C ALA A 94 -0.95 -3.95 -6.70
N THR A 95 -1.91 -3.85 -5.77
CA THR A 95 -1.84 -4.58 -4.49
C THR A 95 -1.82 -6.09 -4.72
N ILE A 96 -2.75 -6.63 -5.52
CA ILE A 96 -2.76 -8.07 -5.84
C ILE A 96 -1.45 -8.50 -6.50
N PHE A 97 -0.89 -7.69 -7.39
CA PHE A 97 0.41 -8.01 -8.00
C PHE A 97 1.51 -8.18 -6.95
N LEU A 98 1.60 -7.30 -5.95
CA LEU A 98 2.56 -7.44 -4.84
C LEU A 98 2.31 -8.72 -4.03
N LEU A 99 1.05 -8.99 -3.71
CA LEU A 99 0.67 -10.19 -2.94
C LEU A 99 0.96 -11.50 -3.69
N ASP A 100 0.79 -11.52 -5.01
CA ASP A 100 1.13 -12.64 -5.89
C ASP A 100 2.66 -12.91 -5.94
N GLN A 101 3.48 -11.87 -5.72
CA GLN A 101 4.94 -12.04 -5.56
C GLN A 101 5.33 -12.54 -4.14
N GLY A 102 4.38 -12.73 -3.25
CA GLY A 102 4.62 -13.21 -1.89
C GLY A 102 4.81 -12.11 -0.85
N VAL A 103 4.62 -10.84 -1.20
CA VAL A 103 4.59 -9.73 -0.22
C VAL A 103 3.44 -9.96 0.78
N ARG A 104 3.68 -9.72 2.05
CA ARG A 104 2.69 -9.85 3.13
C ARG A 104 2.65 -8.62 4.05
N LEU A 105 3.64 -7.76 3.98
CA LEU A 105 3.65 -6.48 4.66
C LEU A 105 4.03 -5.38 3.66
N THR A 106 3.25 -4.31 3.68
CA THR A 106 3.51 -3.10 2.91
C THR A 106 3.50 -1.88 3.82
N GLY A 107 3.94 -0.75 3.33
CA GLY A 107 3.86 0.50 4.08
C GLY A 107 3.85 1.73 3.19
N THR A 108 3.29 2.83 3.70
CA THR A 108 3.25 4.12 3.03
C THR A 108 3.44 5.26 4.01
N ASP A 109 3.96 6.38 3.54
CA ASP A 109 4.00 7.64 4.27
C ASP A 109 2.70 8.44 4.16
N ALA A 110 1.79 8.04 3.29
CA ALA A 110 0.47 8.63 3.16
C ALA A 110 -0.46 8.26 4.33
N TRP A 111 -1.60 8.94 4.41
CA TRP A 111 -2.63 8.66 5.41
C TRP A 111 -3.19 7.25 5.29
N SER A 112 -3.31 6.73 4.08
CA SER A 112 -3.87 5.41 3.79
C SER A 112 -3.09 4.72 2.66
N TRP A 113 -3.18 3.39 2.59
CA TRP A 113 -2.69 2.58 1.48
C TRP A 113 -3.41 2.89 0.17
N ASP A 114 -4.73 3.09 0.24
CA ASP A 114 -5.52 3.58 -0.89
C ASP A 114 -5.28 5.07 -1.16
N ALA A 115 -5.68 5.53 -2.33
CA ALA A 115 -5.63 6.95 -2.67
C ALA A 115 -6.44 7.79 -1.65
N PRO A 116 -6.02 9.04 -1.36
CA PRO A 116 -6.71 9.89 -0.40
C PRO A 116 -8.20 9.97 -0.67
N PHE A 117 -9.01 9.76 0.38
CA PHE A 117 -10.46 9.56 0.26
C PHE A 117 -11.19 10.70 -0.44
N ILE A 118 -10.71 11.94 -0.32
CA ILE A 118 -11.31 13.09 -1.00
C ILE A 118 -11.32 12.92 -2.53
N HIS A 119 -10.28 12.32 -3.11
CA HIS A 119 -10.19 12.06 -4.54
C HIS A 119 -11.08 10.87 -4.94
N THR A 120 -11.10 9.82 -4.11
CA THR A 120 -11.95 8.64 -4.31
C THR A 120 -13.43 9.00 -4.23
N ALA A 121 -13.84 9.82 -3.24
CA ALA A 121 -15.21 10.30 -3.08
C ALA A 121 -15.69 11.05 -4.32
N LYS A 122 -14.87 11.93 -4.88
CA LYS A 122 -15.20 12.65 -6.11
C LYS A 122 -15.42 11.71 -7.30
N LYS A 123 -14.52 10.74 -7.50
CA LYS A 123 -14.68 9.71 -8.56
C LYS A 123 -15.95 8.88 -8.35
N PHE A 124 -16.26 8.54 -7.09
CA PHE A 124 -17.48 7.82 -6.76
C PHE A 124 -18.75 8.66 -7.04
N GLU A 125 -18.74 9.95 -6.73
CA GLU A 125 -19.88 10.83 -7.05
C GLU A 125 -20.19 10.86 -8.55
N GLU A 126 -19.17 10.81 -9.40
CA GLU A 126 -19.28 10.83 -10.85
C GLU A 126 -19.73 9.46 -11.42
N SER A 127 -19.12 8.36 -10.95
CA SER A 127 -19.33 7.01 -11.51
C SER A 127 -20.38 6.18 -10.81
N LYS A 128 -20.65 6.44 -9.53
CA LYS A 128 -21.43 5.59 -8.60
C LYS A 128 -20.86 4.17 -8.44
N ASP A 129 -19.59 3.98 -8.81
CA ASP A 129 -18.90 2.69 -8.70
C ASP A 129 -18.29 2.51 -7.30
N ALA A 130 -18.97 1.72 -6.46
CA ALA A 130 -18.52 1.40 -5.11
C ALA A 130 -17.21 0.57 -5.06
N SER A 131 -16.80 -0.03 -6.18
CA SER A 131 -15.54 -0.79 -6.23
C SER A 131 -14.30 0.09 -6.07
N LEU A 132 -14.41 1.39 -6.34
CA LEU A 132 -13.35 2.38 -6.16
C LEU A 132 -13.02 2.66 -4.69
N ILE A 133 -13.93 2.34 -3.76
CA ILE A 133 -13.76 2.63 -2.34
C ILE A 133 -12.96 1.52 -1.68
N TRP A 134 -11.80 1.86 -1.11
CA TRP A 134 -10.93 0.92 -0.39
C TRP A 134 -10.47 -0.27 -1.25
N GLU A 135 -10.16 -0.02 -2.52
CA GLU A 135 -9.83 -1.08 -3.47
C GLU A 135 -8.53 -1.81 -3.13
N GLY A 136 -7.52 -1.11 -2.62
CA GLY A 136 -6.27 -1.70 -2.13
C GLY A 136 -6.50 -2.53 -0.87
N HIS A 137 -7.23 -2.00 0.11
CA HIS A 137 -7.62 -2.75 1.31
C HIS A 137 -8.39 -4.03 0.94
N ARG A 138 -9.37 -3.94 0.04
CA ARG A 138 -10.17 -5.09 -0.40
C ARG A 138 -9.37 -6.17 -1.13
N ALA A 139 -8.19 -5.86 -1.63
CA ALA A 139 -7.28 -6.88 -2.17
C ALA A 139 -6.93 -7.96 -1.13
N GLY A 140 -6.89 -7.60 0.16
CA GLY A 140 -6.68 -8.52 1.28
C GLY A 140 -7.75 -9.58 1.47
N MET A 141 -8.94 -9.43 0.87
CA MET A 141 -9.94 -10.50 0.83
C MET A 141 -9.50 -11.67 -0.05
N VAL A 142 -8.70 -11.40 -1.08
CA VAL A 142 -8.14 -12.42 -1.99
C VAL A 142 -6.92 -13.09 -1.34
N THR A 143 -6.01 -12.28 -0.82
CA THR A 143 -4.80 -12.76 -0.13
C THR A 143 -4.53 -11.85 1.06
N GLY A 144 -4.52 -12.42 2.26
CA GLY A 144 -4.30 -11.66 3.50
C GLY A 144 -2.92 -11.01 3.52
N TYR A 145 -2.87 -9.75 3.94
CA TYR A 145 -1.65 -8.97 4.13
C TYR A 145 -1.87 -7.91 5.21
N SER A 146 -0.80 -7.31 5.67
CA SER A 146 -0.83 -6.17 6.58
C SER A 146 -0.20 -4.95 5.91
N HIS A 147 -0.56 -3.74 6.35
CA HIS A 147 0.13 -2.53 5.94
C HIS A 147 0.38 -1.58 7.10
N ILE A 148 1.38 -0.72 6.93
CA ILE A 148 1.74 0.35 7.86
C ILE A 148 1.47 1.67 7.14
N GLU A 149 0.74 2.55 7.78
CA GLU A 149 0.42 3.88 7.25
C GLU A 149 1.13 4.97 8.05
N LYS A 150 1.26 6.14 7.46
CA LYS A 150 1.86 7.32 8.11
C LYS A 150 3.31 7.11 8.55
N LEU A 151 4.06 6.37 7.73
CA LEU A 151 5.51 6.23 7.92
C LEU A 151 6.21 7.58 7.71
N THR A 152 7.33 7.76 8.37
CA THR A 152 8.17 8.95 8.22
C THR A 152 9.58 8.57 7.77
N ASN A 153 10.32 9.54 7.22
CA ASN A 153 11.72 9.39 6.81
C ASN A 153 11.96 8.34 5.71
N LEU A 154 10.95 7.98 4.92
CA LEU A 154 11.15 7.05 3.80
C LEU A 154 12.11 7.61 2.75
N ASP A 155 12.20 8.92 2.60
CA ASP A 155 13.15 9.62 1.73
C ASP A 155 14.61 9.39 2.10
N GLN A 156 14.90 9.02 3.34
CA GLN A 156 16.24 8.72 3.84
C GLN A 156 16.69 7.27 3.61
N LEU A 157 15.75 6.39 3.26
CA LEU A 157 16.07 4.99 2.98
C LEU A 157 16.63 4.83 1.56
N PRO A 158 17.58 3.91 1.35
CA PRO A 158 17.95 3.47 0.01
C PRO A 158 16.76 2.76 -0.64
N ASP A 159 16.83 2.52 -1.95
CA ASP A 159 15.76 1.84 -2.67
C ASP A 159 15.55 0.40 -2.21
N TYR A 160 16.63 -0.26 -1.74
CA TYR A 160 16.61 -1.61 -1.12
C TYR A 160 17.87 -1.85 -0.30
N GLY A 161 17.96 -3.02 0.36
CA GLY A 161 19.15 -3.41 1.14
C GLY A 161 19.09 -3.01 2.62
N PHE A 162 17.91 -2.78 3.14
CA PHE A 162 17.62 -2.54 4.55
C PHE A 162 16.63 -3.58 5.08
N THR A 163 16.47 -3.61 6.41
CA THR A 163 15.53 -4.52 7.12
C THR A 163 14.74 -3.71 8.13
#